data_25b4c9b5d855d932b24d939b8c30ec19
#
_entry.id   25b4c9b5d855d932b24d939b8c30ec19
#
_cell.length_a   1.000
_cell.length_b   1.000
_cell.length_c   1.000
_cell.angle_alpha   90.00
_cell.angle_beta   90.00
_cell.angle_gamma   90.00
#
_symmetry.space_group_name_H-M   'P 1'
#
loop_
_entity.id
_entity.type
_entity.pdbx_description
1 polymer ?
#
loop_
_entity_poly.entity_id
_entity_poly.type
_entity_poly.pdbx_seq_one_letter_code
_entity_poly.pdbx_strand_id
1 'polypeptide(L)'
;MLALFLIGQLCTEHFTSVRNLHKTFLSSVCDKKLNSYYHALSNDKIANTQIRQMLAKMSLSIIPESLAKEPVVIAIDDTTIAKFGKKFAGVQYLYDHSIHDSKSRIVNGHCFVSLTMSVPVMETRKGYQQQIHYVPISIGYAMWTPEKSKLELATELLGEIMPMLKDKQVILCFDSWYAKKKLIDWALSYNNINIICNARHDTVIWDLPEPISGKRGRPKKYGDKLFDSINDFHGEGKFGKYKVTHSIVKTNLFGNRSVHAYVTSSSKGARRLFFSTASVPELHMSCAWLKNSELRNCPVEEAFFYPLKLYKLRWSIETNYYEHKTFWSIDKYMVRKHIGIERLLNMINIAHSMTKILPYIDNMFYEYRNMSAQEFRHELNELINKEIFLAVWLIVPKLPKIPIS
;
A
#
# COMPACT_ATOMS: atom_id res chain seq x y z
N MET A 1 22.55 14.00 -7.57
CA MET A 1 22.06 13.34 -8.82
C MET A 1 20.70 12.67 -8.63
N LEU A 2 20.50 11.75 -7.65
CA LEU A 2 19.19 11.13 -7.42
C LEU A 2 18.13 12.17 -6.97
N ALA A 3 18.48 13.18 -6.19
CA ALA A 3 17.56 14.27 -5.84
C ALA A 3 17.07 15.03 -7.09
N LEU A 4 17.98 15.38 -8.01
CA LEU A 4 17.57 16.01 -9.29
C LEU A 4 16.69 15.08 -10.14
N PHE A 5 16.94 13.77 -10.06
CA PHE A 5 16.11 12.80 -10.74
C PHE A 5 14.68 12.78 -10.17
N LEU A 6 14.53 12.85 -8.83
CA LEU A 6 13.22 12.96 -8.17
C LEU A 6 12.50 14.25 -8.53
N ILE A 7 13.21 15.40 -8.45
CA ILE A 7 12.65 16.69 -8.84
C ILE A 7 12.18 16.64 -10.29
N GLY A 8 13.01 16.10 -11.19
CA GLY A 8 12.61 15.93 -12.58
C GLY A 8 11.36 15.07 -12.79
N GLN A 9 11.18 14.02 -11.98
CA GLN A 9 9.97 13.21 -12.05
C GLN A 9 8.72 13.97 -11.56
N LEU A 10 8.86 14.86 -10.59
CA LEU A 10 7.78 15.73 -10.13
C LEU A 10 7.46 16.82 -11.15
N CYS A 11 8.48 17.38 -11.82
CA CYS A 11 8.35 18.49 -12.76
C CYS A 11 8.04 18.07 -14.20
N THR A 12 8.04 16.77 -14.53
CA THR A 12 7.82 16.28 -15.90
C THR A 12 6.61 15.36 -15.95
N GLU A 13 5.47 15.87 -16.39
CA GLU A 13 4.21 15.11 -16.40
C GLU A 13 4.25 13.85 -17.27
N HIS A 14 4.94 13.89 -18.39
CA HIS A 14 4.98 12.79 -19.36
C HIS A 14 6.33 12.06 -19.37
N PHE A 15 6.89 11.84 -18.20
CA PHE A 15 8.09 11.03 -18.03
C PHE A 15 7.83 9.58 -18.48
N THR A 16 8.58 9.11 -19.48
CA THR A 16 8.43 7.76 -20.00
C THR A 16 9.67 6.88 -19.80
N SER A 17 10.83 7.46 -19.55
CA SER A 17 12.08 6.74 -19.33
C SER A 17 13.17 7.67 -18.78
N VAL A 18 14.24 7.09 -18.22
CA VAL A 18 15.44 7.83 -17.79
C VAL A 18 16.00 8.69 -18.92
N ARG A 19 16.03 8.17 -20.15
CA ARG A 19 16.48 8.91 -21.32
C ARG A 19 15.58 10.10 -21.65
N ASN A 20 14.26 9.88 -21.59
CA ASN A 20 13.30 10.95 -21.81
C ASN A 20 13.46 12.05 -20.76
N LEU A 21 13.49 11.71 -19.46
CA LEU A 21 13.71 12.65 -18.37
C LEU A 21 15.04 13.39 -18.49
N HIS A 22 16.10 12.72 -18.93
CA HIS A 22 17.38 13.36 -19.17
C HIS A 22 17.27 14.42 -20.28
N LYS A 23 16.61 14.07 -21.40
CA LYS A 23 16.45 15.00 -22.54
C LYS A 23 15.56 16.20 -22.22
N THR A 24 14.48 15.98 -21.45
CA THR A 24 13.45 17.02 -21.19
C THR A 24 13.78 17.92 -20.00
N PHE A 25 14.52 17.43 -19.02
CA PHE A 25 14.76 18.16 -17.77
C PHE A 25 16.23 18.11 -17.32
N LEU A 26 16.79 16.90 -17.13
CA LEU A 26 18.06 16.79 -16.40
C LEU A 26 19.25 17.43 -17.13
N SER A 27 19.26 17.42 -18.47
CA SER A 27 20.33 18.03 -19.25
C SER A 27 20.33 19.57 -19.21
N SER A 28 19.19 20.18 -18.88
CA SER A 28 19.10 21.66 -18.74
C SER A 28 19.55 22.16 -17.37
N VAL A 29 19.50 21.29 -16.34
CA VAL A 29 19.82 21.67 -14.94
C VAL A 29 21.15 21.08 -14.44
N CYS A 30 21.77 20.17 -15.20
CA CYS A 30 23.01 19.50 -14.78
C CYS A 30 23.79 18.95 -15.97
N ASP A 31 25.09 19.19 -16.04
CA ASP A 31 26.01 18.73 -17.10
C ASP A 31 26.30 17.22 -17.07
N LYS A 32 25.66 16.46 -16.20
CA LYS A 32 25.88 15.03 -16.11
C LYS A 32 25.28 14.29 -17.31
N LYS A 33 26.11 13.45 -17.94
CA LYS A 33 25.70 12.62 -19.08
C LYS A 33 24.65 11.58 -18.66
N LEU A 34 23.82 11.14 -19.61
CA LEU A 34 22.79 10.12 -19.41
C LEU A 34 23.30 8.85 -18.71
N ASN A 35 24.50 8.37 -19.08
CA ASN A 35 25.10 7.18 -18.47
C ASN A 35 25.36 7.34 -16.98
N SER A 36 25.60 8.55 -16.49
CA SER A 36 25.80 8.83 -15.06
C SER A 36 24.54 8.52 -14.26
N TYR A 37 23.36 8.78 -14.81
CA TYR A 37 22.07 8.45 -14.16
C TYR A 37 21.81 6.95 -14.14
N TYR A 38 22.10 6.24 -15.24
CA TYR A 38 22.02 4.76 -15.25
C TYR A 38 23.00 4.14 -14.25
N HIS A 39 24.20 4.68 -14.13
CA HIS A 39 25.20 4.24 -13.15
C HIS A 39 24.70 4.51 -11.72
N ALA A 40 24.15 5.69 -11.44
CA ALA A 40 23.60 6.03 -10.12
C ALA A 40 22.43 5.12 -9.71
N LEU A 41 21.54 4.80 -10.65
CA LEU A 41 20.44 3.86 -10.41
C LEU A 41 20.93 2.42 -10.15
N SER A 42 22.07 2.03 -10.72
CA SER A 42 22.63 0.68 -10.58
C SER A 42 23.73 0.61 -9.51
N ASN A 43 23.97 1.68 -8.75
CA ASN A 43 24.96 1.72 -7.68
C ASN A 43 24.38 1.16 -6.39
N ASP A 44 25.15 0.37 -5.67
CA ASP A 44 24.77 -0.31 -4.42
C ASP A 44 24.97 0.52 -3.14
N LYS A 45 25.57 1.73 -3.25
CA LYS A 45 25.84 2.61 -2.10
C LYS A 45 24.59 3.03 -1.32
N ILE A 46 23.43 3.07 -1.95
CA ILE A 46 22.14 3.36 -1.30
C ILE A 46 21.30 2.10 -1.36
N ALA A 47 20.99 1.49 -0.24
CA ALA A 47 20.11 0.33 -0.19
C ALA A 47 18.65 0.74 -0.40
N ASN A 48 17.88 -0.08 -1.15
CA ASN A 48 16.44 0.13 -1.29
C ASN A 48 15.72 0.07 0.06
N THR A 49 16.24 -0.70 1.02
CA THR A 49 15.77 -0.74 2.42
C THR A 49 15.78 0.65 3.06
N GLN A 50 16.88 1.41 2.90
CA GLN A 50 16.97 2.78 3.45
C GLN A 50 15.91 3.71 2.85
N ILE A 51 15.62 3.56 1.57
CA ILE A 51 14.57 4.32 0.88
C ILE A 51 13.20 4.00 1.49
N ARG A 52 12.88 2.72 1.66
CA ARG A 52 11.60 2.29 2.24
C ARG A 52 11.45 2.71 3.70
N GLN A 53 12.51 2.61 4.49
CA GLN A 53 12.53 3.10 5.87
C GLN A 53 12.32 4.61 5.96
N MET A 54 12.95 5.37 5.08
CA MET A 54 12.75 6.82 5.01
C MET A 54 11.29 7.16 4.67
N LEU A 55 10.71 6.52 3.66
CA LEU A 55 9.30 6.72 3.31
C LEU A 55 8.35 6.34 4.46
N ALA A 56 8.62 5.24 5.15
CA ALA A 56 7.83 4.85 6.32
C ALA A 56 7.90 5.92 7.43
N LYS A 57 9.09 6.45 7.73
CA LYS A 57 9.25 7.54 8.70
C LYS A 57 8.50 8.81 8.29
N MET A 58 8.63 9.22 7.02
CA MET A 58 7.93 10.39 6.50
C MET A 58 6.41 10.18 6.51
N SER A 59 5.94 8.98 6.21
CA SER A 59 4.52 8.65 6.30
C SER A 59 3.98 8.75 7.73
N LEU A 60 4.77 8.31 8.70
CA LEU A 60 4.38 8.41 10.12
C LEU A 60 4.41 9.84 10.65
N SER A 61 5.27 10.72 10.10
CA SER A 61 5.39 12.11 10.55
C SER A 61 4.19 12.98 10.22
N ILE A 62 3.33 12.55 9.28
CA ILE A 62 2.09 13.29 8.97
C ILE A 62 0.92 12.95 9.90
N ILE A 63 1.08 11.97 10.79
CA ILE A 63 0.06 11.61 11.78
C ILE A 63 0.05 12.68 12.86
N PRO A 64 -1.05 13.43 13.05
CA PRO A 64 -1.13 14.43 14.11
C PRO A 64 -1.14 13.77 15.48
N GLU A 65 -0.69 14.49 16.51
CA GLU A 65 -0.60 13.97 17.88
C GLU A 65 -1.95 13.47 18.42
N SER A 66 -3.04 14.12 18.05
CA SER A 66 -4.40 13.71 18.39
C SER A 66 -4.78 12.31 17.88
N LEU A 67 -4.10 11.84 16.83
CA LEU A 67 -4.30 10.53 16.21
C LEU A 67 -3.12 9.58 16.46
N ALA A 68 -2.22 9.88 17.37
CA ALA A 68 -1.02 9.08 17.63
C ALA A 68 -1.33 7.62 18.02
N LYS A 69 -2.50 7.37 18.61
CA LYS A 69 -2.97 6.04 19.04
C LYS A 69 -3.77 5.31 17.97
N GLU A 70 -4.07 5.96 16.85
CA GLU A 70 -4.79 5.33 15.77
C GLU A 70 -3.94 4.27 15.06
N PRO A 71 -4.53 3.15 14.62
CA PRO A 71 -3.79 2.13 13.91
C PRO A 71 -3.31 2.62 12.56
N VAL A 72 -2.14 2.14 12.17
CA VAL A 72 -1.64 2.24 10.79
C VAL A 72 -2.09 0.99 10.04
N VAL A 73 -2.66 1.16 8.86
CA VAL A 73 -3.10 0.02 8.03
C VAL A 73 -2.07 -0.24 6.94
N ILE A 74 -1.54 -1.46 6.88
CA ILE A 74 -0.58 -1.87 5.87
C ILE A 74 -1.24 -2.89 4.94
N ALA A 75 -1.28 -2.58 3.66
CA ALA A 75 -1.71 -3.50 2.62
C ALA A 75 -0.49 -4.14 1.94
N ILE A 76 -0.58 -5.45 1.66
CA ILE A 76 0.38 -6.22 0.88
C ILE A 76 -0.32 -6.72 -0.38
N ASP A 77 0.35 -6.58 -1.51
CA ASP A 77 -0.08 -7.18 -2.78
C ASP A 77 1.10 -7.24 -3.76
N ASP A 78 0.89 -7.87 -4.92
CA ASP A 78 1.86 -7.87 -5.99
C ASP A 78 1.27 -7.38 -7.32
N THR A 79 2.15 -6.92 -8.19
CA THR A 79 1.77 -6.45 -9.51
C THR A 79 2.71 -6.98 -10.58
N THR A 80 2.14 -7.36 -11.72
CA THR A 80 2.89 -7.80 -12.90
C THR A 80 3.09 -6.64 -13.85
N ILE A 81 4.31 -6.53 -14.39
CA ILE A 81 4.68 -5.56 -15.42
C ILE A 81 5.22 -6.35 -16.62
N ALA A 82 4.45 -6.35 -17.71
CA ALA A 82 4.85 -6.98 -18.96
C ALA A 82 6.09 -6.31 -19.59
N LYS A 83 6.98 -7.08 -20.16
CA LYS A 83 8.17 -6.61 -20.85
C LYS A 83 8.38 -7.32 -22.18
N PHE A 84 8.75 -6.55 -23.17
CA PHE A 84 9.14 -7.05 -24.50
C PHE A 84 10.66 -7.09 -24.55
N GLY A 85 11.22 -8.29 -24.65
CA GLY A 85 12.64 -8.52 -24.78
C GLY A 85 13.25 -9.38 -23.69
N LYS A 86 14.39 -10.01 -24.02
CA LYS A 86 15.05 -11.05 -23.21
C LYS A 86 16.22 -10.51 -22.36
N LYS A 87 16.55 -9.20 -22.45
CA LYS A 87 17.77 -8.63 -21.84
C LYS A 87 17.55 -7.98 -20.48
N PHE A 88 16.38 -8.11 -19.89
CA PHE A 88 16.10 -7.60 -18.54
C PHE A 88 16.45 -8.68 -17.51
N ALA A 89 17.20 -8.31 -16.47
CA ALA A 89 17.48 -9.24 -15.38
C ALA A 89 16.20 -9.60 -14.63
N GLY A 90 15.98 -10.89 -14.35
CA GLY A 90 14.81 -11.38 -13.63
C GLY A 90 13.51 -11.43 -14.45
N VAL A 91 13.56 -11.18 -15.77
CA VAL A 91 12.38 -11.35 -16.62
C VAL A 91 12.04 -12.84 -16.77
N GLN A 92 10.76 -13.14 -16.69
CA GLN A 92 10.26 -14.52 -16.79
C GLN A 92 8.81 -14.56 -17.28
N TYR A 93 8.35 -15.77 -17.63
CA TYR A 93 6.96 -15.99 -17.97
C TYR A 93 6.11 -16.07 -16.72
N LEU A 94 5.12 -15.18 -16.63
CA LEU A 94 4.25 -14.99 -15.47
C LEU A 94 2.81 -15.22 -15.88
N TYR A 95 2.01 -15.81 -15.00
CA TYR A 95 0.58 -15.88 -15.17
C TYR A 95 -0.05 -14.58 -14.68
N ASP A 96 -0.75 -13.86 -15.57
CA ASP A 96 -1.44 -12.60 -15.23
C ASP A 96 -2.95 -12.85 -15.11
N HIS A 97 -3.45 -12.82 -13.88
CA HIS A 97 -4.86 -13.02 -13.57
C HIS A 97 -5.76 -11.88 -14.04
N SER A 98 -5.21 -10.70 -14.33
CA SER A 98 -5.97 -9.51 -14.78
C SER A 98 -6.40 -9.58 -16.24
N ILE A 99 -5.82 -10.50 -17.01
CA ILE A 99 -6.16 -10.69 -18.43
C ILE A 99 -7.40 -11.59 -18.53
N HIS A 100 -8.52 -11.01 -18.95
CA HIS A 100 -9.80 -11.71 -19.08
C HIS A 100 -10.14 -12.15 -20.51
N ASP A 101 -9.39 -11.66 -21.50
CA ASP A 101 -9.61 -11.98 -22.92
C ASP A 101 -9.13 -13.38 -23.30
N SER A 102 -9.54 -13.85 -24.49
CA SER A 102 -9.14 -15.13 -25.10
C SER A 102 -7.64 -15.27 -25.41
N LYS A 103 -6.84 -14.23 -25.14
CA LYS A 103 -5.39 -14.20 -25.29
C LYS A 103 -4.71 -14.97 -24.16
N SER A 104 -3.51 -15.46 -24.44
CA SER A 104 -2.68 -16.13 -23.43
C SER A 104 -2.55 -15.28 -22.17
N ARG A 105 -2.92 -15.83 -21.03
CA ARG A 105 -2.71 -15.21 -19.70
C ARG A 105 -1.26 -15.25 -19.24
N ILE A 106 -0.37 -15.80 -20.06
CA ILE A 106 1.07 -15.85 -19.80
C ILE A 106 1.73 -14.63 -20.44
N VAL A 107 2.35 -13.81 -19.62
CA VAL A 107 3.09 -12.61 -20.04
C VAL A 107 4.56 -12.77 -19.69
N ASN A 108 5.44 -12.32 -20.58
CA ASN A 108 6.86 -12.16 -20.26
C ASN A 108 7.03 -10.86 -19.52
N GLY A 109 7.61 -10.87 -18.30
CA GLY A 109 7.69 -9.66 -17.49
C GLY A 109 8.31 -9.86 -16.13
N HIS A 110 8.07 -8.87 -15.25
CA HIS A 110 8.47 -8.88 -13.86
C HIS A 110 7.25 -8.86 -12.96
N CYS A 111 7.35 -9.53 -11.83
CA CYS A 111 6.41 -9.42 -10.73
C CYS A 111 7.08 -8.65 -9.56
N PHE A 112 6.37 -7.72 -8.97
CA PHE A 112 6.86 -6.94 -7.83
C PHE A 112 5.90 -7.08 -6.66
N VAL A 113 6.42 -7.46 -5.51
CA VAL A 113 5.70 -7.37 -4.23
C VAL A 113 5.87 -5.96 -3.69
N SER A 114 4.81 -5.38 -3.14
CA SER A 114 4.86 -4.05 -2.56
C SER A 114 4.03 -3.91 -1.30
N LEU A 115 4.27 -2.81 -0.57
CA LEU A 115 3.53 -2.40 0.60
C LEU A 115 2.91 -1.02 0.38
N THR A 116 1.66 -0.85 0.81
CA THR A 116 1.03 0.46 0.97
C THR A 116 0.70 0.67 2.44
N MET A 117 1.17 1.76 3.02
CA MET A 117 0.88 2.20 4.39
C MET A 117 -0.17 3.30 4.35
N SER A 118 -1.34 3.04 4.90
CA SER A 118 -2.39 4.04 5.09
C SER A 118 -2.28 4.60 6.49
N VAL A 119 -2.03 5.90 6.61
CA VAL A 119 -1.84 6.60 7.88
C VAL A 119 -3.00 7.54 8.16
N PRO A 120 -3.47 7.64 9.43
CA PRO A 120 -4.60 8.48 9.79
C PRO A 120 -4.21 9.96 9.84
N VAL A 121 -5.03 10.81 9.23
CA VAL A 121 -4.92 12.27 9.27
C VAL A 121 -6.29 12.89 9.56
N MET A 122 -6.31 14.15 10.01
CA MET A 122 -7.55 14.91 10.16
C MET A 122 -7.85 15.64 8.85
N GLU A 123 -9.04 15.43 8.32
CA GLU A 123 -9.53 16.12 7.13
C GLU A 123 -10.79 16.93 7.48
N THR A 124 -10.84 18.19 7.05
CA THR A 124 -12.03 19.00 7.15
C THR A 124 -12.68 19.10 5.77
N ARG A 125 -13.77 18.40 5.54
CA ARG A 125 -14.57 18.57 4.32
C ARG A 125 -15.43 19.83 4.43
N LYS A 126 -15.56 20.58 3.32
CA LYS A 126 -16.36 21.81 3.27
C LYS A 126 -17.74 21.62 3.91
N GLY A 127 -18.01 22.34 5.00
CA GLY A 127 -19.30 22.31 5.70
C GLY A 127 -19.53 21.13 6.65
N TYR A 128 -18.53 20.29 6.91
CA TYR A 128 -18.65 19.12 7.78
C TYR A 128 -17.63 19.12 8.92
N GLN A 129 -17.94 18.34 9.96
CA GLN A 129 -17.04 18.10 11.08
C GLN A 129 -15.73 17.47 10.62
N GLN A 130 -14.67 17.67 11.38
CA GLN A 130 -13.40 17.00 11.20
C GLN A 130 -13.58 15.48 11.22
N GLN A 131 -13.13 14.81 10.20
CA GLN A 131 -13.20 13.35 10.06
C GLN A 131 -11.79 12.77 9.91
N ILE A 132 -11.63 11.54 10.39
CA ILE A 132 -10.39 10.79 10.16
C ILE A 132 -10.40 10.25 8.74
N HIS A 133 -9.38 10.63 8.02
CA HIS A 133 -9.07 10.11 6.70
C HIS A 133 -7.77 9.32 6.74
N TYR A 134 -7.67 8.25 5.94
CA TYR A 134 -6.44 7.47 5.80
C TYR A 134 -5.75 7.80 4.48
N VAL A 135 -4.55 8.37 4.56
CA VAL A 135 -3.73 8.68 3.38
C VAL A 135 -2.91 7.46 3.01
N PRO A 136 -3.14 6.86 1.82
CA PRO A 136 -2.41 5.68 1.38
C PRO A 136 -1.09 6.07 0.71
N ILE A 137 0.01 5.70 1.32
CA ILE A 137 1.38 5.98 0.85
C ILE A 137 2.03 4.67 0.45
N SER A 138 2.49 4.57 -0.79
CA SER A 138 3.23 3.40 -1.24
C SER A 138 4.65 3.41 -0.67
N ILE A 139 5.04 2.36 0.03
CA ILE A 139 6.33 2.29 0.74
C ILE A 139 7.46 1.80 -0.18
N GLY A 140 7.15 0.94 -1.14
CA GLY A 140 8.14 0.49 -2.11
C GLY A 140 7.84 -0.86 -2.73
N TYR A 141 8.72 -1.23 -3.65
CA TYR A 141 8.65 -2.41 -4.48
C TYR A 141 9.89 -3.29 -4.29
N ALA A 142 9.70 -4.61 -4.26
CA ALA A 142 10.76 -5.60 -4.39
C ALA A 142 10.44 -6.55 -5.56
N MET A 143 11.40 -6.77 -6.43
CA MET A 143 11.23 -7.65 -7.59
C MET A 143 11.26 -9.12 -7.16
N TRP A 144 10.22 -9.84 -7.52
CA TRP A 144 10.17 -11.28 -7.29
C TRP A 144 11.05 -12.02 -8.30
N THR A 145 11.80 -12.99 -7.79
CA THR A 145 12.59 -13.95 -8.56
C THR A 145 12.34 -15.36 -8.02
N PRO A 146 12.60 -16.43 -8.80
CA PRO A 146 12.33 -17.81 -8.37
C PRO A 146 13.07 -18.25 -7.11
N GLU A 147 14.17 -17.59 -6.75
CA GLU A 147 14.98 -17.91 -5.57
C GLU A 147 14.26 -17.64 -4.25
N LYS A 148 13.27 -16.74 -4.26
CA LYS A 148 12.47 -16.38 -3.08
C LYS A 148 10.98 -16.40 -3.40
N SER A 149 10.18 -16.91 -2.49
CA SER A 149 8.72 -16.81 -2.62
C SER A 149 8.24 -15.37 -2.41
N LYS A 150 7.09 -15.01 -3.00
CA LYS A 150 6.45 -13.70 -2.75
C LYS A 150 6.13 -13.50 -1.26
N LEU A 151 5.86 -14.57 -0.52
CA LEU A 151 5.62 -14.51 0.93
C LEU A 151 6.90 -14.14 1.70
N GLU A 152 8.06 -14.65 1.29
CA GLU A 152 9.35 -14.26 1.86
C GLU A 152 9.65 -12.80 1.58
N LEU A 153 9.47 -12.35 0.35
CA LEU A 153 9.62 -10.93 0.01
C LEU A 153 8.68 -10.04 0.81
N ALA A 154 7.43 -10.45 1.00
CA ALA A 154 6.47 -9.71 1.81
C ALA A 154 6.94 -9.58 3.27
N THR A 155 7.43 -10.68 3.88
CA THR A 155 7.95 -10.64 5.26
C THR A 155 9.25 -9.84 5.37
N GLU A 156 10.12 -9.87 4.37
CA GLU A 156 11.32 -9.04 4.31
C GLU A 156 10.95 -7.54 4.24
N LEU A 157 10.08 -7.15 3.32
CA LEU A 157 9.62 -5.77 3.18
C LEU A 157 8.97 -5.24 4.47
N LEU A 158 8.12 -6.04 5.10
CA LEU A 158 7.53 -5.71 6.39
C LEU A 158 8.59 -5.59 7.47
N GLY A 159 9.51 -6.56 7.56
CA GLY A 159 10.61 -6.57 8.54
C GLY A 159 11.48 -5.34 8.46
N GLU A 160 11.70 -4.79 7.26
CA GLU A 160 12.47 -3.56 7.07
C GLU A 160 11.84 -2.33 7.72
N ILE A 161 10.49 -2.26 7.76
CA ILE A 161 9.76 -1.09 8.28
C ILE A 161 9.25 -1.28 9.71
N MET A 162 9.18 -2.51 10.22
CA MET A 162 8.70 -2.78 11.59
C MET A 162 9.43 -2.01 12.69
N PRO A 163 10.75 -1.75 12.61
CA PRO A 163 11.43 -0.92 13.61
C PRO A 163 10.86 0.51 13.74
N MET A 164 10.26 1.06 12.67
CA MET A 164 9.62 2.38 12.69
C MET A 164 8.22 2.32 13.29
N LEU A 165 7.62 1.14 13.38
CA LEU A 165 6.24 0.90 13.80
C LEU A 165 6.11 0.32 15.22
N LYS A 166 7.21 0.21 15.97
CA LYS A 166 7.24 -0.44 17.30
C LYS A 166 6.22 0.14 18.29
N ASP A 167 5.96 1.45 18.20
CA ASP A 167 5.05 2.19 19.09
C ASP A 167 3.67 2.43 18.44
N LYS A 168 3.34 1.75 17.34
CA LYS A 168 2.09 1.86 16.61
C LYS A 168 1.33 0.54 16.60
N GLN A 169 0.02 0.60 16.73
CA GLN A 169 -0.82 -0.53 16.37
C GLN A 169 -0.88 -0.65 14.85
N VAL A 170 -0.64 -1.83 14.34
CA VAL A 170 -0.60 -2.13 12.90
C VAL A 170 -1.73 -3.08 12.55
N ILE A 171 -2.51 -2.72 11.55
CA ILE A 171 -3.48 -3.61 10.92
C ILE A 171 -2.91 -4.05 9.59
N LEU A 172 -2.56 -5.32 9.50
CA LEU A 172 -2.02 -5.92 8.29
C LEU A 172 -3.16 -6.49 7.43
N CYS A 173 -3.33 -5.95 6.23
CA CYS A 173 -4.38 -6.35 5.29
C CYS A 173 -3.79 -7.01 4.04
N PHE A 174 -4.32 -8.17 3.64
CA PHE A 174 -3.94 -8.87 2.42
C PHE A 174 -5.09 -9.70 1.85
N ASP A 175 -4.96 -10.09 0.60
CA ASP A 175 -5.93 -10.91 -0.10
C ASP A 175 -5.78 -12.41 0.22
N SER A 176 -6.60 -13.24 -0.41
CA SER A 176 -6.62 -14.69 -0.20
C SER A 176 -5.37 -15.41 -0.70
N TRP A 177 -4.60 -14.80 -1.62
CA TRP A 177 -3.35 -15.39 -2.09
C TRP A 177 -2.28 -15.33 -1.02
N TYR A 178 -2.19 -14.18 -0.31
CA TYR A 178 -1.26 -13.96 0.80
C TYR A 178 -1.74 -14.59 2.13
N ALA A 179 -3.00 -15.03 2.22
CA ALA A 179 -3.55 -15.69 3.42
C ALA A 179 -2.95 -17.09 3.62
N LYS A 180 -1.67 -17.14 3.94
CA LYS A 180 -0.89 -18.36 4.17
C LYS A 180 -0.27 -18.35 5.56
N LYS A 181 -0.17 -19.54 6.15
CA LYS A 181 0.34 -19.74 7.50
C LYS A 181 1.71 -19.07 7.72
N LYS A 182 2.63 -19.12 6.75
CA LYS A 182 3.97 -18.52 6.84
C LYS A 182 3.92 -17.01 7.14
N LEU A 183 3.10 -16.25 6.39
CA LEU A 183 2.95 -14.81 6.59
C LEU A 183 2.18 -14.51 7.89
N ILE A 184 1.14 -15.28 8.17
CA ILE A 184 0.30 -15.12 9.37
C ILE A 184 1.12 -15.38 10.63
N ASP A 185 1.87 -16.48 10.71
CA ASP A 185 2.72 -16.80 11.86
C ASP A 185 3.82 -15.75 12.07
N TRP A 186 4.42 -15.26 10.98
CA TRP A 186 5.39 -14.17 11.04
C TRP A 186 4.75 -12.90 11.60
N ALA A 187 3.60 -12.48 11.09
CA ALA A 187 2.92 -11.28 11.58
C ALA A 187 2.51 -11.41 13.05
N LEU A 188 2.00 -12.57 13.45
CA LEU A 188 1.57 -12.86 14.83
C LEU A 188 2.74 -13.04 15.82
N SER A 189 3.99 -13.05 15.35
CA SER A 189 5.17 -12.97 16.23
C SER A 189 5.39 -11.56 16.81
N TYR A 190 4.71 -10.54 16.23
CA TYR A 190 4.71 -9.17 16.73
C TYR A 190 3.46 -8.89 17.56
N ASN A 191 3.63 -8.32 18.75
CA ASN A 191 2.51 -8.04 19.66
C ASN A 191 1.63 -6.85 19.22
N ASN A 192 2.15 -6.01 18.34
CA ASN A 192 1.48 -4.81 17.84
C ASN A 192 0.84 -4.98 16.46
N ILE A 193 0.82 -6.20 15.89
CA ILE A 193 0.19 -6.48 14.60
C ILE A 193 -1.12 -7.25 14.82
N ASN A 194 -2.19 -6.72 14.25
CA ASN A 194 -3.44 -7.43 14.00
C ASN A 194 -3.61 -7.67 12.50
N ILE A 195 -4.25 -8.78 12.15
CA ILE A 195 -4.45 -9.21 10.77
C ILE A 195 -5.93 -9.08 10.41
N ILE A 196 -6.21 -8.50 9.24
CA ILE A 196 -7.51 -8.60 8.59
C ILE A 196 -7.26 -9.07 7.16
N CYS A 197 -7.74 -10.26 6.82
CA CYS A 197 -7.49 -10.83 5.49
C CYS A 197 -8.74 -11.42 4.86
N ASN A 198 -8.80 -11.38 3.53
CA ASN A 198 -9.69 -12.24 2.78
C ASN A 198 -9.09 -13.64 2.75
N ALA A 199 -9.92 -14.68 2.85
CA ALA A 199 -9.51 -16.06 2.74
C ALA A 199 -10.18 -16.74 1.55
N ARG A 200 -9.63 -17.87 1.12
CA ARG A 200 -10.26 -18.69 0.08
C ARG A 200 -11.58 -19.25 0.61
N HIS A 201 -12.56 -19.37 -0.25
CA HIS A 201 -13.89 -19.91 0.09
C HIS A 201 -13.85 -21.36 0.56
N ASP A 202 -12.81 -22.12 0.17
CA ASP A 202 -12.57 -23.51 0.57
C ASP A 202 -11.77 -23.65 1.89
N THR A 203 -11.48 -22.53 2.58
CA THR A 203 -10.80 -22.56 3.87
C THR A 203 -11.65 -23.24 4.92
N VAL A 204 -11.12 -24.31 5.52
CA VAL A 204 -11.81 -25.06 6.55
C VAL A 204 -11.85 -24.26 7.85
N ILE A 205 -13.04 -24.15 8.42
CA ILE A 205 -13.32 -23.47 9.68
C ILE A 205 -14.04 -24.43 10.64
N TRP A 206 -13.78 -24.25 11.92
CA TRP A 206 -14.38 -25.02 12.98
C TRP A 206 -14.94 -24.09 14.06
N ASP A 207 -15.95 -24.53 14.73
CA ASP A 207 -16.43 -23.89 15.95
C ASP A 207 -15.37 -23.94 17.06
N LEU A 208 -15.61 -23.23 18.15
CA LEU A 208 -14.78 -23.32 19.34
C LEU A 208 -14.98 -24.71 19.98
N PRO A 209 -13.90 -25.30 20.52
CA PRO A 209 -14.05 -26.55 21.25
C PRO A 209 -14.86 -26.32 22.54
N GLU A 210 -15.63 -27.29 22.92
CA GLU A 210 -16.32 -27.28 24.22
C GLU A 210 -15.33 -27.11 25.38
N PRO A 211 -15.73 -26.40 26.45
CA PRO A 211 -14.90 -26.26 27.64
C PRO A 211 -14.47 -27.63 28.18
N ILE A 212 -13.28 -27.71 28.75
CA ILE A 212 -12.72 -28.94 29.29
C ILE A 212 -13.62 -29.45 30.41
N SER A 213 -14.26 -30.60 30.21
CA SER A 213 -15.24 -31.21 31.14
C SER A 213 -14.60 -32.09 32.22
N GLY A 214 -13.31 -31.93 32.56
CA GLY A 214 -12.61 -32.77 33.56
C GLY A 214 -12.37 -34.24 33.16
N LYS A 215 -12.75 -34.66 31.96
CA LYS A 215 -12.49 -36.00 31.43
C LYS A 215 -11.00 -36.19 31.11
N ARG A 216 -10.45 -37.39 31.36
CA ARG A 216 -9.08 -37.77 30.99
C ARG A 216 -8.93 -37.72 29.46
N GLY A 217 -7.85 -37.12 28.97
CA GLY A 217 -7.51 -37.08 27.56
C GLY A 217 -6.97 -35.71 27.13
N ARG A 218 -6.41 -35.63 25.91
CA ARG A 218 -5.95 -34.38 25.33
C ARG A 218 -7.18 -33.53 24.98
N PRO A 219 -7.22 -32.24 25.41
CA PRO A 219 -8.31 -31.34 25.04
C PRO A 219 -8.51 -31.28 23.51
N LYS A 220 -9.75 -31.26 23.07
CA LYS A 220 -10.06 -31.04 21.65
C LYS A 220 -9.52 -29.67 21.21
N LYS A 221 -8.85 -29.62 20.08
CA LYS A 221 -8.31 -28.39 19.53
C LYS A 221 -9.39 -27.61 18.79
N TYR A 222 -10.34 -28.28 18.18
CA TYR A 222 -11.39 -27.71 17.34
C TYR A 222 -12.74 -28.27 17.83
N GLY A 223 -13.79 -27.47 17.70
CA GLY A 223 -15.18 -27.90 17.79
C GLY A 223 -15.65 -28.58 16.51
N ASP A 224 -16.91 -28.48 16.20
CA ASP A 224 -17.50 -29.06 15.00
C ASP A 224 -17.08 -28.30 13.76
N LYS A 225 -16.95 -29.03 12.65
CA LYS A 225 -16.61 -28.41 11.36
C LYS A 225 -17.82 -27.62 10.85
N LEU A 226 -17.60 -26.33 10.58
CA LEU A 226 -18.63 -25.48 10.01
C LEU A 226 -18.61 -25.63 8.48
N PHE A 227 -19.77 -25.97 7.92
CA PHE A 227 -19.97 -26.11 6.50
C PHE A 227 -20.83 -24.95 6.01
N ASP A 228 -20.40 -24.36 4.90
CA ASP A 228 -21.16 -23.38 4.10
C ASP A 228 -21.98 -22.34 4.90
N SER A 229 -21.54 -22.05 5.95
CA SER A 229 -21.30 -20.98 6.89
C SER A 229 -22.39 -19.90 7.11
N ILE A 230 -23.36 -19.66 6.24
CA ILE A 230 -24.35 -18.60 6.50
C ILE A 230 -25.33 -19.00 7.59
N ASN A 231 -25.68 -20.28 7.68
CA ASN A 231 -26.62 -20.79 8.68
C ASN A 231 -25.94 -21.12 10.02
N ASP A 232 -24.60 -21.28 10.00
CA ASP A 232 -23.82 -21.69 11.18
C ASP A 232 -23.20 -20.51 11.93
N PHE A 233 -23.36 -19.29 11.41
CA PHE A 233 -22.80 -18.08 12.02
C PHE A 233 -23.85 -17.39 12.90
N HIS A 234 -23.45 -17.02 14.10
CA HIS A 234 -24.37 -16.53 15.14
C HIS A 234 -24.73 -15.04 15.03
N GLY A 235 -23.95 -14.24 14.33
CA GLY A 235 -24.22 -12.81 14.15
C GLY A 235 -24.62 -12.49 12.72
N GLU A 236 -25.66 -11.70 12.52
CA GLU A 236 -26.13 -11.27 11.21
C GLU A 236 -26.32 -9.75 11.17
N GLY A 237 -25.97 -9.11 10.05
CA GLY A 237 -26.13 -7.66 9.85
C GLY A 237 -25.91 -7.25 8.42
N LYS A 238 -25.94 -5.92 8.17
CA LYS A 238 -25.68 -5.33 6.84
C LYS A 238 -24.47 -4.41 6.89
N PHE A 239 -23.59 -4.55 5.92
CA PHE A 239 -22.46 -3.65 5.71
C PHE A 239 -22.54 -3.05 4.29
N GLY A 240 -23.09 -1.86 4.20
CA GLY A 240 -23.47 -1.25 2.92
C GLY A 240 -24.49 -2.12 2.18
N LYS A 241 -24.13 -2.58 0.96
CA LYS A 241 -24.98 -3.46 0.13
C LYS A 241 -24.81 -4.96 0.42
N TYR A 242 -23.95 -5.33 1.34
CA TYR A 242 -23.65 -6.73 1.64
C TYR A 242 -24.39 -7.19 2.90
N LYS A 243 -25.00 -8.38 2.83
CA LYS A 243 -25.38 -9.14 4.02
C LYS A 243 -24.10 -9.72 4.62
N VAL A 244 -23.93 -9.62 5.92
CA VAL A 244 -22.74 -10.10 6.63
C VAL A 244 -23.17 -10.97 7.78
N THR A 245 -22.54 -12.13 7.89
CA THR A 245 -22.66 -13.00 9.07
C THR A 245 -21.31 -13.08 9.77
N HIS A 246 -21.32 -13.23 11.09
CA HIS A 246 -20.14 -13.26 11.93
C HIS A 246 -20.17 -14.40 12.94
N SER A 247 -19.01 -14.99 13.18
CA SER A 247 -18.78 -15.91 14.29
C SER A 247 -17.32 -15.90 14.73
N ILE A 248 -17.04 -16.31 15.97
CA ILE A 248 -15.69 -16.58 16.44
C ILE A 248 -15.38 -18.04 16.13
N VAL A 249 -14.32 -18.28 15.36
CA VAL A 249 -14.00 -19.60 14.82
C VAL A 249 -12.55 -19.98 15.03
N LYS A 250 -12.24 -21.23 14.78
CA LYS A 250 -10.87 -21.74 14.63
C LYS A 250 -10.59 -22.17 13.21
N THR A 251 -9.36 -21.95 12.76
CA THR A 251 -8.87 -22.40 11.46
C THR A 251 -7.38 -22.73 11.54
N ASN A 252 -6.93 -23.65 10.70
CA ASN A 252 -5.51 -24.03 10.62
C ASN A 252 -4.59 -22.85 10.27
N LEU A 253 -5.12 -21.83 9.61
CA LEU A 253 -4.36 -20.64 9.23
C LEU A 253 -3.79 -19.90 10.45
N PHE A 254 -4.55 -19.82 11.54
CA PHE A 254 -4.18 -19.07 12.76
C PHE A 254 -3.73 -19.98 13.92
N GLY A 255 -3.46 -21.25 13.65
CA GLY A 255 -2.93 -22.19 14.64
C GLY A 255 -3.91 -22.48 15.77
N ASN A 256 -3.54 -22.09 17.00
CA ASN A 256 -4.38 -22.29 18.19
C ASN A 256 -5.28 -21.10 18.53
N ARG A 257 -5.10 -19.96 17.83
CA ARG A 257 -5.88 -18.74 18.10
C ARG A 257 -7.31 -18.90 17.56
N SER A 258 -8.28 -18.39 18.27
CA SER A 258 -9.61 -18.11 17.74
C SER A 258 -9.57 -16.77 17.02
N VAL A 259 -10.34 -16.63 15.97
CA VAL A 259 -10.40 -15.43 15.13
C VAL A 259 -11.85 -15.10 14.80
N HIS A 260 -12.12 -13.82 14.57
CA HIS A 260 -13.39 -13.36 14.06
C HIS A 260 -13.48 -13.70 12.57
N ALA A 261 -14.50 -14.46 12.18
CA ALA A 261 -14.82 -14.76 10.80
C ALA A 261 -16.05 -13.96 10.36
N TYR A 262 -15.94 -13.34 9.19
CA TYR A 262 -17.02 -12.59 8.54
C TYR A 262 -17.28 -13.20 7.17
N VAL A 263 -18.53 -13.55 6.89
CA VAL A 263 -18.95 -13.94 5.54
C VAL A 263 -19.82 -12.85 4.97
N THR A 264 -19.36 -12.25 3.89
CA THR A 264 -20.14 -11.24 3.16
C THR A 264 -20.80 -11.87 1.95
N SER A 265 -22.08 -11.61 1.73
CA SER A 265 -22.80 -12.02 0.54
C SER A 265 -23.37 -10.81 -0.20
N SER A 266 -23.21 -10.80 -1.53
CA SER A 266 -23.84 -9.81 -2.39
C SER A 266 -25.24 -10.24 -2.82
N SER A 267 -26.05 -9.30 -3.33
CA SER A 267 -27.36 -9.60 -3.93
C SER A 267 -27.28 -10.59 -5.11
N LYS A 268 -26.11 -10.71 -5.74
CA LYS A 268 -25.83 -11.67 -6.82
C LYS A 268 -25.32 -13.04 -6.32
N GLY A 269 -25.35 -13.28 -5.01
CA GLY A 269 -24.95 -14.55 -4.40
C GLY A 269 -23.43 -14.76 -4.23
N ALA A 270 -22.57 -13.84 -4.70
CA ALA A 270 -21.12 -13.95 -4.50
C ALA A 270 -20.78 -13.80 -3.01
N ARG A 271 -20.07 -14.79 -2.45
CA ARG A 271 -19.67 -14.85 -1.05
C ARG A 271 -18.16 -14.61 -0.91
N ARG A 272 -17.75 -13.95 0.19
CA ARG A 272 -16.35 -13.79 0.56
C ARG A 272 -16.17 -14.02 2.04
N LEU A 273 -15.12 -14.76 2.41
CA LEU A 273 -14.74 -15.05 3.78
C LEU A 273 -13.58 -14.15 4.20
N PHE A 274 -13.75 -13.50 5.35
CA PHE A 274 -12.71 -12.67 5.95
C PHE A 274 -12.40 -13.14 7.35
N PHE A 275 -11.14 -13.00 7.77
CA PHE A 275 -10.71 -13.21 9.15
C PHE A 275 -10.14 -11.93 9.74
N SER A 276 -10.40 -11.71 11.03
CA SER A 276 -9.77 -10.68 11.84
C SER A 276 -9.23 -11.28 13.12
N THR A 277 -7.99 -10.97 13.49
CA THR A 277 -7.40 -11.37 14.78
C THR A 277 -7.80 -10.44 15.91
N ALA A 278 -8.26 -9.22 15.60
CA ALA A 278 -8.74 -8.25 16.58
C ALA A 278 -10.26 -8.14 16.55
N SER A 279 -10.86 -8.12 17.74
CA SER A 279 -12.25 -7.79 17.92
C SER A 279 -12.48 -6.29 17.82
N VAL A 280 -13.72 -5.86 17.57
CA VAL A 280 -14.09 -4.44 17.60
C VAL A 280 -13.76 -3.77 18.93
N PRO A 281 -14.05 -4.38 20.11
CA PRO A 281 -13.65 -3.79 21.39
C PRO A 281 -12.14 -3.56 21.50
N GLU A 282 -11.30 -4.49 21.02
CA GLU A 282 -9.84 -4.33 21.05
C GLU A 282 -9.36 -3.23 20.11
N LEU A 283 -9.90 -3.16 18.89
CA LEU A 283 -9.65 -2.06 17.97
C LEU A 283 -10.16 -0.73 18.54
N HIS A 284 -11.34 -0.75 19.19
CA HIS A 284 -11.96 0.42 19.80
C HIS A 284 -11.19 0.95 21.00
N MET A 285 -10.58 0.09 21.82
CA MET A 285 -9.77 0.52 22.95
C MET A 285 -8.46 1.19 22.54
N SER A 286 -7.89 0.77 21.41
CA SER A 286 -6.71 1.39 20.82
C SER A 286 -7.03 2.66 20.03
N CYS A 287 -8.27 2.85 19.58
CA CYS A 287 -8.72 3.93 18.71
C CYS A 287 -9.52 4.97 19.51
N ALA A 288 -8.85 6.01 20.02
CA ALA A 288 -9.49 7.06 20.82
C ALA A 288 -10.57 7.86 20.06
N TRP A 289 -10.50 7.92 18.75
CA TRP A 289 -11.47 8.61 17.89
C TRP A 289 -12.83 7.93 17.81
N LEU A 290 -12.88 6.61 17.98
CA LEU A 290 -14.15 5.90 18.13
C LEU A 290 -14.95 6.41 19.34
N LYS A 291 -14.31 7.06 20.31
CA LYS A 291 -14.98 7.72 21.43
C LYS A 291 -15.65 9.05 21.06
N ASN A 292 -15.22 9.72 20.00
CA ASN A 292 -15.63 11.09 19.65
C ASN A 292 -16.39 11.24 18.32
N SER A 293 -16.49 10.19 17.49
CA SER A 293 -17.08 10.26 16.15
C SER A 293 -18.34 9.42 15.98
N GLU A 294 -18.76 9.27 14.76
CA GLU A 294 -19.96 8.57 14.28
C GLU A 294 -20.28 7.23 14.95
N LEU A 295 -19.28 6.54 15.54
CA LEU A 295 -19.49 5.28 16.24
C LEU A 295 -20.09 5.42 17.65
N ARG A 296 -20.10 6.62 18.26
CA ARG A 296 -20.92 6.88 19.47
C ARG A 296 -22.41 6.82 19.16
N ASN A 297 -22.78 7.20 17.95
CA ASN A 297 -24.16 7.16 17.46
C ASN A 297 -24.38 6.00 16.47
N CYS A 298 -23.34 5.17 16.23
CA CYS A 298 -23.44 4.03 15.35
C CYS A 298 -24.17 2.91 16.10
N PRO A 299 -25.19 2.29 15.51
CA PRO A 299 -25.75 1.08 16.06
C PRO A 299 -24.65 0.06 16.34
N VAL A 300 -24.78 -0.68 17.45
CA VAL A 300 -23.81 -1.71 17.88
C VAL A 300 -23.47 -2.66 16.71
N GLU A 301 -24.42 -2.89 15.82
CA GLU A 301 -24.27 -3.70 14.61
C GLU A 301 -23.24 -3.16 13.61
N GLU A 302 -23.16 -1.84 13.40
CA GLU A 302 -22.15 -1.28 12.47
C GLU A 302 -20.74 -1.29 13.09
N ALA A 303 -20.61 -1.07 14.38
CA ALA A 303 -19.34 -1.16 15.09
C ALA A 303 -18.75 -2.59 14.97
N PHE A 304 -19.63 -3.60 14.97
CA PHE A 304 -19.24 -5.01 14.85
C PHE A 304 -18.51 -5.32 13.53
N PHE A 305 -18.82 -4.60 12.46
CA PHE A 305 -18.23 -4.80 11.13
C PHE A 305 -17.05 -3.85 10.85
N TYR A 306 -16.55 -3.18 11.86
CA TYR A 306 -15.42 -2.25 11.72
C TYR A 306 -14.16 -2.88 11.08
N PRO A 307 -13.79 -4.15 11.38
CA PRO A 307 -12.70 -4.80 10.65
C PRO A 307 -12.88 -4.81 9.13
N LEU A 308 -14.12 -4.99 8.64
CA LEU A 308 -14.40 -4.92 7.21
C LEU A 308 -14.24 -3.49 6.65
N LYS A 309 -14.52 -2.46 7.46
CA LYS A 309 -14.26 -1.05 7.10
C LYS A 309 -12.76 -0.80 6.94
N LEU A 310 -11.94 -1.31 7.85
CA LEU A 310 -10.47 -1.23 7.75
C LEU A 310 -9.94 -2.04 6.56
N TYR A 311 -10.49 -3.21 6.31
CA TYR A 311 -10.09 -4.02 5.16
C TYR A 311 -10.31 -3.31 3.81
N LYS A 312 -11.29 -2.43 3.70
CA LYS A 312 -11.48 -1.62 2.47
C LYS A 312 -10.25 -0.78 2.13
N LEU A 313 -9.46 -0.37 3.13
CA LEU A 313 -8.23 0.38 2.90
C LEU A 313 -7.17 -0.43 2.13
N ARG A 314 -7.27 -1.78 2.13
CA ARG A 314 -6.42 -2.62 1.28
C ARG A 314 -6.51 -2.23 -0.20
N TRP A 315 -7.69 -1.82 -0.66
CA TRP A 315 -7.90 -1.44 -2.06
C TRP A 315 -6.98 -0.30 -2.52
N SER A 316 -6.49 0.50 -1.59
CA SER A 316 -5.56 1.60 -1.90
C SER A 316 -4.26 1.16 -2.59
N ILE A 317 -3.81 -0.09 -2.38
CA ILE A 317 -2.64 -0.62 -3.06
C ILE A 317 -2.89 -0.83 -4.56
N GLU A 318 -4.10 -1.26 -4.93
CA GLU A 318 -4.52 -1.41 -6.33
C GLU A 318 -4.67 -0.04 -7.00
N THR A 319 -5.18 0.96 -6.28
CA THR A 319 -5.23 2.36 -6.74
C THR A 319 -3.81 2.89 -6.97
N ASN A 320 -2.87 2.65 -6.05
CA ASN A 320 -1.47 3.03 -6.24
C ASN A 320 -0.87 2.35 -7.49
N TYR A 321 -1.15 1.07 -7.75
CA TYR A 321 -0.68 0.40 -8.98
C TYR A 321 -1.25 1.03 -10.24
N TYR A 322 -2.54 1.36 -10.22
CA TYR A 322 -3.19 2.06 -11.33
C TYR A 322 -2.54 3.42 -11.59
N GLU A 323 -2.39 4.25 -10.55
CA GLU A 323 -1.74 5.57 -10.66
C GLU A 323 -0.30 5.45 -11.19
N HIS A 324 0.49 4.54 -10.63
CA HIS A 324 1.87 4.32 -11.03
C HIS A 324 2.00 3.86 -12.49
N LYS A 325 1.13 2.97 -12.97
CA LYS A 325 1.15 2.51 -14.37
C LYS A 325 0.64 3.57 -15.33
N THR A 326 -0.45 4.25 -14.98
CA THR A 326 -1.14 5.18 -15.87
C THR A 326 -0.43 6.53 -15.96
N PHE A 327 -0.02 7.11 -14.82
CA PHE A 327 0.45 8.48 -14.75
C PHE A 327 1.95 8.62 -14.48
N TRP A 328 2.58 7.60 -13.88
CA TRP A 328 3.99 7.65 -13.45
C TRP A 328 4.91 6.73 -14.25
N SER A 329 4.39 6.08 -15.30
CA SER A 329 5.16 5.26 -16.25
C SER A 329 6.04 4.18 -15.60
N ILE A 330 5.58 3.61 -14.47
CA ILE A 330 6.34 2.59 -13.75
C ILE A 330 6.57 1.33 -14.62
N ASP A 331 5.73 1.11 -15.61
CA ASP A 331 5.78 0.00 -16.56
C ASP A 331 6.73 0.24 -17.75
N LYS A 332 7.20 1.48 -17.97
CA LYS A 332 7.95 1.89 -19.19
C LYS A 332 9.47 1.90 -19.02
N TYR A 333 10.01 1.36 -17.93
CA TYR A 333 11.46 1.34 -17.72
C TYR A 333 12.22 0.51 -18.78
N MET A 334 13.44 0.96 -19.08
CA MET A 334 14.38 0.32 -19.99
C MET A 334 15.70 -0.06 -19.32
N VAL A 335 15.81 0.14 -18.00
CA VAL A 335 16.93 -0.30 -17.18
C VAL A 335 16.96 -1.82 -17.15
N ARG A 336 18.14 -2.43 -17.24
CA ARG A 336 18.28 -3.88 -17.43
C ARG A 336 18.80 -4.63 -16.21
N LYS A 337 19.61 -3.98 -15.34
CA LYS A 337 20.16 -4.62 -14.14
C LYS A 337 19.11 -4.71 -13.04
N HIS A 338 19.04 -5.81 -12.32
CA HIS A 338 18.06 -6.05 -11.24
C HIS A 338 17.99 -4.86 -10.26
N ILE A 339 19.11 -4.50 -9.65
CA ILE A 339 19.18 -3.38 -8.68
C ILE A 339 18.73 -2.04 -9.30
N GLY A 340 19.04 -1.82 -10.58
CA GLY A 340 18.65 -0.60 -11.29
C GLY A 340 17.15 -0.55 -11.58
N ILE A 341 16.53 -1.68 -11.88
CA ILE A 341 15.08 -1.79 -12.09
C ILE A 341 14.37 -1.47 -10.78
N GLU A 342 14.70 -2.18 -9.70
CA GLU A 342 14.07 -1.93 -8.39
C GLU A 342 14.26 -0.48 -7.93
N ARG A 343 15.48 0.05 -8.09
CA ARG A 343 15.75 1.44 -7.69
C ARG A 343 14.93 2.44 -8.49
N LEU A 344 14.81 2.25 -9.79
CA LEU A 344 14.00 3.14 -10.61
C LEU A 344 12.52 3.11 -10.18
N LEU A 345 11.97 1.92 -9.94
CA LEU A 345 10.60 1.78 -9.44
C LEU A 345 10.44 2.48 -8.07
N ASN A 346 11.40 2.27 -7.17
CA ASN A 346 11.36 2.92 -5.85
C ASN A 346 11.57 4.44 -5.94
N MET A 347 12.34 4.96 -6.91
CA MET A 347 12.45 6.41 -7.14
C MET A 347 11.14 7.00 -7.67
N ILE A 348 10.46 6.34 -8.61
CA ILE A 348 9.12 6.73 -9.07
C ILE A 348 8.14 6.70 -7.89
N ASN A 349 8.22 5.66 -7.07
CA ASN A 349 7.41 5.52 -5.88
C ASN A 349 7.62 6.67 -4.88
N ILE A 350 8.86 7.10 -4.65
CA ILE A 350 9.16 8.27 -3.80
C ILE A 350 8.47 9.51 -4.38
N ALA A 351 8.66 9.79 -5.67
CA ALA A 351 8.06 10.97 -6.30
C ALA A 351 6.53 10.99 -6.14
N HIS A 352 5.87 9.86 -6.40
CA HIS A 352 4.43 9.72 -6.17
C HIS A 352 4.05 9.88 -4.69
N SER A 353 4.78 9.23 -3.77
CA SER A 353 4.50 9.32 -2.33
C SER A 353 4.69 10.74 -1.79
N MET A 354 5.66 11.49 -2.32
CA MET A 354 5.88 12.89 -1.94
C MET A 354 4.66 13.75 -2.27
N THR A 355 3.95 13.52 -3.37
CA THR A 355 2.72 14.28 -3.67
C THR A 355 1.61 14.04 -2.63
N LYS A 356 1.62 12.91 -1.94
CA LYS A 356 0.66 12.58 -0.86
C LYS A 356 1.13 13.07 0.52
N ILE A 357 2.43 13.26 0.73
CA ILE A 357 3.03 13.63 2.01
C ILE A 357 3.20 15.15 2.14
N LEU A 358 3.68 15.82 1.09
CA LEU A 358 3.98 17.26 1.11
C LEU A 358 2.83 18.13 1.63
N PRO A 359 1.56 17.90 1.24
CA PRO A 359 0.43 18.69 1.73
C PRO A 359 0.23 18.65 3.24
N TYR A 360 0.83 17.69 3.95
CA TYR A 360 0.70 17.52 5.40
C TYR A 360 1.92 17.97 6.19
N ILE A 361 3.09 18.09 5.55
CA ILE A 361 4.33 18.49 6.24
C ILE A 361 4.73 19.95 6.00
N ASP A 362 4.21 20.58 4.94
CA ASP A 362 4.55 21.96 4.60
C ASP A 362 3.27 22.77 4.32
N ASN A 363 3.14 23.90 5.03
CA ASN A 363 1.97 24.77 4.92
C ASN A 363 1.80 25.39 3.52
N MET A 364 2.86 25.52 2.74
CA MET A 364 2.81 25.98 1.34
C MET A 364 1.88 25.09 0.50
N PHE A 365 1.81 23.80 0.83
CA PHE A 365 1.03 22.82 0.09
C PHE A 365 -0.28 22.41 0.78
N TYR A 366 -0.68 23.11 1.84
CA TYR A 366 -1.87 22.76 2.64
C TYR A 366 -3.15 22.65 1.82
N GLU A 367 -3.38 23.55 0.88
CA GLU A 367 -4.58 23.59 0.04
C GLU A 367 -4.71 22.38 -0.92
N TYR A 368 -3.60 21.69 -1.19
CA TYR A 368 -3.54 20.52 -2.09
C TYR A 368 -3.90 19.21 -1.41
N ARG A 369 -4.29 19.19 -0.12
CA ARG A 369 -4.61 17.97 0.65
C ARG A 369 -5.73 17.13 0.03
N ASN A 370 -6.67 17.78 -0.65
CA ASN A 370 -7.83 17.13 -1.26
C ASN A 370 -7.64 16.81 -2.75
N MET A 371 -6.46 17.07 -3.29
CA MET A 371 -6.13 16.76 -4.67
C MET A 371 -5.61 15.33 -4.82
N SER A 372 -5.85 14.75 -5.99
CA SER A 372 -5.17 13.52 -6.38
C SER A 372 -3.66 13.76 -6.53
N ALA A 373 -2.85 12.70 -6.43
CA ALA A 373 -1.42 12.77 -6.66
C ALA A 373 -1.07 13.36 -8.04
N GLN A 374 -1.93 13.13 -9.02
CA GLN A 374 -1.73 13.61 -10.38
C GLN A 374 -2.05 15.11 -10.52
N GLU A 375 -3.15 15.57 -9.94
CA GLU A 375 -3.51 16.99 -9.92
C GLU A 375 -2.45 17.81 -9.17
N PHE A 376 -2.02 17.36 -8.00
CA PHE A 376 -0.97 18.04 -7.26
C PHE A 376 0.36 18.08 -8.02
N ARG A 377 0.71 17.01 -8.73
CA ARG A 377 1.90 17.01 -9.60
C ARG A 377 1.80 18.04 -10.71
N HIS A 378 0.62 18.21 -11.30
CA HIS A 378 0.36 19.25 -12.32
C HIS A 378 0.57 20.64 -11.75
N GLU A 379 -0.06 20.96 -10.61
CA GLU A 379 0.11 22.25 -9.93
C GLU A 379 1.57 22.51 -9.55
N LEU A 380 2.27 21.50 -9.03
CA LEU A 380 3.69 21.62 -8.69
C LEU A 380 4.55 21.93 -9.92
N ASN A 381 4.24 21.31 -11.06
CA ASN A 381 4.92 21.59 -12.33
C ASN A 381 4.69 23.03 -12.79
N GLU A 382 3.45 23.53 -12.71
CA GLU A 382 3.10 24.91 -13.03
C GLU A 382 3.83 25.92 -12.13
N LEU A 383 3.87 25.66 -10.81
CA LEU A 383 4.60 26.52 -9.86
C LEU A 383 6.09 26.60 -10.20
N ILE A 384 6.73 25.47 -10.45
CA ILE A 384 8.16 25.40 -10.78
C ILE A 384 8.44 26.12 -12.12
N ASN A 385 7.59 25.92 -13.13
CA ASN A 385 7.74 26.59 -14.41
C ASN A 385 7.60 28.11 -14.29
N LYS A 386 6.66 28.60 -13.48
CA LYS A 386 6.52 30.04 -13.18
C LYS A 386 7.78 30.62 -12.52
N GLU A 387 8.33 29.94 -11.53
CA GLU A 387 9.55 30.39 -10.85
C GLU A 387 10.75 30.37 -11.78
N ILE A 388 10.91 29.38 -12.63
CA ILE A 388 11.95 29.31 -13.63
C ILE A 388 11.77 30.46 -14.64
N PHE A 389 10.56 30.71 -15.12
CA PHE A 389 10.27 31.81 -16.06
C PHE A 389 10.59 33.17 -15.45
N LEU A 390 10.19 33.44 -14.21
CA LEU A 390 10.49 34.65 -13.49
C LEU A 390 12.00 34.86 -13.32
N ALA A 391 12.72 33.80 -12.92
CA ALA A 391 14.17 33.84 -12.79
C ALA A 391 14.86 34.16 -14.11
N VAL A 392 14.44 33.54 -15.22
CA VAL A 392 14.95 33.85 -16.58
C VAL A 392 14.61 35.28 -16.98
N TRP A 393 13.37 35.72 -16.74
CA TRP A 393 12.93 37.08 -17.09
C TRP A 393 13.71 38.16 -16.33
N LEU A 394 14.10 37.92 -15.08
CA LEU A 394 14.93 38.81 -14.28
C LEU A 394 16.39 38.85 -14.73
N ILE A 395 16.88 37.78 -15.38
CA ILE A 395 18.27 37.66 -15.85
C ILE A 395 18.43 38.19 -17.27
N VAL A 396 17.49 37.99 -18.17
CA VAL A 396 17.55 38.39 -19.59
C VAL A 396 17.85 39.90 -19.80
N PRO A 397 17.27 40.83 -19.03
CA PRO A 397 17.62 42.27 -19.18
C PRO A 397 19.07 42.62 -18.79
N LYS A 398 19.76 41.73 -18.06
CA LYS A 398 21.14 41.94 -17.58
C LYS A 398 22.18 41.31 -18.51
N LEU A 399 21.75 40.61 -19.55
CA LEU A 399 22.67 40.09 -20.56
C LEU A 399 23.12 41.22 -21.48
N PRO A 400 24.43 41.36 -21.78
CA PRO A 400 24.90 42.33 -22.73
C PRO A 400 24.26 42.06 -24.11
N LYS A 401 23.73 43.12 -24.73
CA LYS A 401 23.19 43.03 -26.09
C LYS A 401 24.32 42.56 -27.00
N ILE A 402 24.20 41.35 -27.54
CA ILE A 402 25.10 40.85 -28.57
C ILE A 402 24.88 41.71 -29.80
N PRO A 403 25.90 42.42 -30.32
CA PRO A 403 25.73 43.19 -31.55
C PRO A 403 25.45 42.22 -32.69
N ILE A 404 24.29 42.40 -33.31
CA ILE A 404 23.96 41.69 -34.56
C ILE A 404 24.82 42.33 -35.65
N SER A 405 25.86 41.64 -36.07
CA SER A 405 26.68 41.99 -37.24
C SER A 405 26.09 41.39 -38.50
#